data_6fb1bb749adf413fbdd0cc8aba06bcaf
#
_entry.id   6fb1bb749adf413fbdd0cc8aba06bcaf
#
_cell.length_a   1.000
_cell.length_b   1.000
_cell.length_c   1.000
_cell.angle_alpha   90.00
_cell.angle_beta   90.00
_cell.angle_gamma   90.00
#
_symmetry.space_group_name_H-M   'P 1'
#
loop_
_entity.id
_entity.type
_entity.pdbx_description
1 polymer ?
#
loop_
_entity_poly.entity_id
_entity_poly.type
_entity_poly.pdbx_seq_one_letter_code
_entity_poly.pdbx_strand_id
1 'polypeptide(L)'
;PRTVAFKNFMARHKNSADSTVLAGDFSIESGYKQMKDAISKLGDELPTAFFVESDTMAIGAIKALQENNIAIPERVGIIGFGDLDVSHYITPSLSTIRLATRQMGATSVMLLQGIIDGTISKPVKLITSNELILRDSFK
;
A
#
# COMPACT_ATOMS: atom_id res chain seq x y z
N PRO A 1 -5.73 -5.16 10.01
CA PRO A 1 -7.02 -5.03 9.31
C PRO A 1 -6.88 -5.21 7.79
N ARG A 2 -5.95 -4.50 7.08
CA ARG A 2 -5.77 -4.61 5.62
C ARG A 2 -5.30 -5.99 5.17
N THR A 3 -4.33 -6.59 5.85
CA THR A 3 -3.87 -7.96 5.59
C THR A 3 -5.00 -8.99 5.68
N VAL A 4 -5.89 -8.85 6.68
CA VAL A 4 -7.05 -9.73 6.82
C VAL A 4 -8.03 -9.54 5.66
N ALA A 5 -8.30 -8.28 5.29
CA ALA A 5 -9.16 -7.95 4.15
C ALA A 5 -8.59 -8.51 2.83
N PHE A 6 -7.28 -8.37 2.61
CA PHE A 6 -6.59 -8.95 1.46
C PHE A 6 -6.75 -10.49 1.42
N LYS A 7 -6.40 -11.18 2.52
CA LYS A 7 -6.55 -12.65 2.60
C LYS A 7 -7.97 -13.10 2.34
N ASN A 8 -8.98 -12.42 2.92
CA ASN A 8 -10.39 -12.73 2.71
C ASN A 8 -10.83 -12.48 1.25
N PHE A 9 -10.33 -11.43 0.63
CA PHE A 9 -10.60 -11.15 -0.78
C PHE A 9 -9.99 -12.23 -1.67
N MET A 10 -8.71 -12.55 -1.47
CA MET A 10 -8.00 -13.56 -2.24
C MET A 10 -8.64 -14.94 -2.10
N ALA A 11 -9.05 -15.34 -0.90
CA ALA A 11 -9.73 -16.64 -0.65
C ALA A 11 -11.06 -16.79 -1.40
N ARG A 12 -11.71 -15.70 -1.80
CA ARG A 12 -12.98 -15.71 -2.56
C ARG A 12 -12.77 -15.78 -4.07
N HIS A 13 -11.56 -15.55 -4.56
CA HIS A 13 -11.23 -15.53 -5.99
C HIS A 13 -10.44 -16.77 -6.36
N LYS A 14 -11.01 -17.65 -7.19
CA LYS A 14 -10.46 -18.97 -7.53
C LYS A 14 -9.05 -18.98 -8.15
N ASN A 15 -8.57 -17.85 -8.66
CA ASN A 15 -7.25 -17.70 -9.30
C ASN A 15 -6.17 -17.16 -8.37
N SER A 16 -6.41 -17.14 -7.06
CA SER A 16 -5.55 -16.48 -6.08
C SER A 16 -4.84 -17.43 -5.13
N ALA A 17 -4.72 -18.73 -5.49
CA ALA A 17 -4.13 -19.75 -4.63
C ALA A 17 -2.68 -19.45 -4.18
N ASP A 18 -1.95 -18.61 -4.92
CA ASP A 18 -0.51 -18.38 -4.72
C ASP A 18 -0.17 -16.98 -4.18
N SER A 19 -1.11 -16.33 -3.48
CA SER A 19 -0.79 -15.04 -2.88
C SER A 19 0.04 -15.18 -1.61
N THR A 20 1.19 -14.49 -1.56
CA THR A 20 2.10 -14.47 -0.42
C THR A 20 1.99 -13.13 0.32
N VAL A 21 2.05 -13.17 1.65
CA VAL A 21 2.11 -11.98 2.50
C VAL A 21 3.50 -11.87 3.11
N LEU A 22 4.20 -10.77 2.81
CA LEU A 22 5.48 -10.43 3.38
C LEU A 22 5.26 -9.46 4.55
N ALA A 23 5.84 -9.75 5.71
CA ALA A 23 5.70 -8.92 6.90
C ALA A 23 6.80 -7.84 6.96
N GLY A 24 6.43 -6.58 7.16
CA GLY A 24 7.34 -5.45 7.29
C GLY A 24 6.97 -4.52 8.46
N ASP A 25 7.82 -3.53 8.72
CA ASP A 25 7.72 -2.57 9.82
C ASP A 25 7.48 -1.11 9.37
N PHE A 26 7.04 -0.91 8.13
CA PHE A 26 6.80 0.39 7.48
C PHE A 26 8.07 1.20 7.15
N SER A 27 9.28 0.68 7.37
CA SER A 27 10.52 1.32 6.96
C SER A 27 10.89 1.03 5.49
N ILE A 28 11.70 1.90 4.88
CA ILE A 28 12.28 1.67 3.55
C ILE A 28 13.16 0.41 3.57
N GLU A 29 13.95 0.25 4.62
CA GLU A 29 14.86 -0.89 4.79
C GLU A 29 14.10 -2.22 4.85
N SER A 30 12.99 -2.26 5.59
CA SER A 30 12.13 -3.44 5.67
C SER A 30 11.55 -3.80 4.29
N GLY A 31 11.03 -2.82 3.55
CA GLY A 31 10.54 -3.03 2.18
C GLY A 31 11.60 -3.59 1.25
N TYR A 32 12.81 -3.04 1.31
CA TYR A 32 13.98 -3.50 0.54
C TYR A 32 14.35 -4.95 0.91
N LYS A 33 14.51 -5.24 2.19
CA LYS A 33 14.89 -6.57 2.67
C LYS A 33 13.86 -7.63 2.30
N GLN A 34 12.57 -7.35 2.54
CA GLN A 34 11.50 -8.29 2.23
C GLN A 34 11.42 -8.61 0.74
N MET A 35 11.57 -7.59 -0.13
CA MET A 35 11.58 -7.80 -1.56
C MET A 35 12.82 -8.57 -2.02
N LYS A 36 14.00 -8.26 -1.49
CA LYS A 36 15.24 -8.99 -1.80
C LYS A 36 15.15 -10.46 -1.41
N ASP A 37 14.60 -10.74 -0.23
CA ASP A 37 14.37 -12.11 0.24
C ASP A 37 13.35 -12.85 -0.65
N ALA A 38 12.29 -12.16 -1.09
CA ALA A 38 11.30 -12.73 -2.00
C ALA A 38 11.92 -13.06 -3.37
N ILE A 39 12.71 -12.16 -3.95
CA ILE A 39 13.44 -12.39 -5.21
C ILE A 39 14.33 -13.63 -5.09
N SER A 40 15.12 -13.71 -4.02
CA SER A 40 16.04 -14.83 -3.78
C SER A 40 15.33 -16.17 -3.61
N LYS A 41 14.16 -16.18 -2.97
CA LYS A 41 13.40 -17.40 -2.66
C LYS A 41 12.54 -17.89 -3.82
N LEU A 42 11.95 -16.98 -4.56
CA LEU A 42 10.93 -17.29 -5.57
C LEU A 42 11.50 -17.28 -6.99
N GLY A 43 12.57 -16.56 -7.27
CA GLY A 43 13.17 -16.49 -8.60
C GLY A 43 12.13 -16.17 -9.68
N ASP A 44 11.95 -17.09 -10.62
CA ASP A 44 11.01 -16.94 -11.73
C ASP A 44 9.54 -17.00 -11.30
N GLU A 45 9.25 -17.58 -10.13
CA GLU A 45 7.90 -17.65 -9.52
C GLU A 45 7.52 -16.36 -8.76
N LEU A 46 8.37 -15.31 -8.82
CA LEU A 46 8.06 -14.03 -8.20
C LEU A 46 6.73 -13.48 -8.74
N PRO A 47 5.78 -13.10 -7.88
CA PRO A 47 4.50 -12.53 -8.31
C PRO A 47 4.67 -11.35 -9.27
N THR A 48 3.72 -11.18 -10.19
CA THR A 48 3.73 -10.09 -11.18
C THR A 48 3.27 -8.75 -10.62
N ALA A 49 2.70 -8.73 -9.42
CA ALA A 49 2.26 -7.50 -8.77
C ALA A 49 2.37 -7.60 -7.24
N PHE A 50 2.70 -6.47 -6.61
CA PHE A 50 2.71 -6.31 -5.17
C PHE A 50 1.91 -5.10 -4.74
N PHE A 51 0.99 -5.31 -3.80
CA PHE A 51 0.39 -4.24 -3.01
C PHE A 51 1.19 -4.06 -1.72
N VAL A 52 1.72 -2.88 -1.51
CA VAL A 52 2.57 -2.55 -0.36
C VAL A 52 1.84 -1.58 0.57
N GLU A 53 1.67 -1.94 1.84
CA GLU A 53 0.85 -1.19 2.81
C GLU A 53 1.43 0.19 3.21
N SER A 54 2.54 0.64 2.59
CA SER A 54 3.17 1.95 2.79
C SER A 54 4.01 2.34 1.59
N ASP A 55 3.97 3.59 1.17
CA ASP A 55 4.84 4.13 0.12
C ASP A 55 6.32 4.03 0.50
N THR A 56 6.67 4.21 1.77
CA THR A 56 8.05 4.05 2.26
C THR A 56 8.57 2.64 2.02
N MET A 57 7.80 1.62 2.34
CA MET A 57 8.17 0.23 2.03
C MET A 57 8.21 -0.03 0.53
N ALA A 58 7.27 0.55 -0.24
CA ALA A 58 7.24 0.41 -1.69
C ALA A 58 8.51 0.96 -2.36
N ILE A 59 9.03 2.09 -1.88
CA ILE A 59 10.32 2.66 -2.33
C ILE A 59 11.46 1.67 -2.11
N GLY A 60 11.50 1.04 -0.94
CA GLY A 60 12.50 -0.01 -0.65
C GLY A 60 12.36 -1.22 -1.56
N ALA A 61 11.13 -1.67 -1.82
CA ALA A 61 10.84 -2.79 -2.72
C ALA A 61 11.25 -2.48 -4.17
N ILE A 62 10.94 -1.28 -4.68
CA ILE A 62 11.35 -0.80 -6.00
C ILE A 62 12.88 -0.84 -6.13
N LYS A 63 13.60 -0.33 -5.13
CA LYS A 63 15.06 -0.35 -5.12
C LYS A 63 15.61 -1.77 -5.23
N ALA A 64 15.06 -2.71 -4.47
CA ALA A 64 15.49 -4.12 -4.53
C ALA A 64 15.24 -4.76 -5.91
N LEU A 65 14.09 -4.48 -6.54
CA LEU A 65 13.78 -4.94 -7.90
C LEU A 65 14.77 -4.38 -8.92
N GLN A 66 15.06 -3.07 -8.86
CA GLN A 66 16.00 -2.41 -9.77
C GLN A 66 17.42 -2.97 -9.65
N GLU A 67 17.92 -3.20 -8.43
CA GLU A 67 19.24 -3.79 -8.19
C GLU A 67 19.36 -5.23 -8.72
N ASN A 68 18.23 -5.92 -8.88
CA ASN A 68 18.17 -7.26 -9.48
C ASN A 68 17.75 -7.25 -10.95
N ASN A 69 17.75 -6.06 -11.61
CA ASN A 69 17.37 -5.89 -13.02
C ASN A 69 15.97 -6.41 -13.37
N ILE A 70 15.04 -6.34 -12.42
CA ILE A 70 13.64 -6.71 -12.63
C ILE A 70 12.88 -5.48 -13.09
N ALA A 71 12.34 -5.54 -14.31
CA ALA A 71 11.64 -4.41 -14.94
C ALA A 71 10.32 -4.07 -14.20
N ILE A 72 10.10 -2.78 -13.95
CA ILE A 72 8.89 -2.23 -13.34
C ILE A 72 8.29 -1.22 -14.34
N PRO A 73 7.03 -1.38 -14.72
CA PRO A 73 6.04 -2.35 -14.26
C PRO A 73 5.97 -3.64 -15.10
N GLU A 74 6.81 -3.81 -16.13
CA GLU A 74 6.68 -4.84 -17.18
C GLU A 74 6.75 -6.27 -16.62
N ARG A 75 7.63 -6.53 -15.63
CA ARG A 75 7.74 -7.84 -14.96
C ARG A 75 7.03 -7.85 -13.61
N VAL A 76 7.16 -6.76 -12.85
CA VAL A 76 6.56 -6.61 -11.51
C VAL A 76 5.95 -5.23 -11.35
N GLY A 77 4.63 -5.17 -11.19
CA GLY A 77 3.92 -3.94 -10.83
C GLY A 77 3.91 -3.70 -9.32
N ILE A 78 4.05 -2.44 -8.90
CA ILE A 78 4.01 -2.03 -7.48
C ILE A 78 2.93 -0.98 -7.27
N ILE A 79 2.09 -1.21 -6.27
CA ILE A 79 1.14 -0.22 -5.76
C ILE A 79 1.44 0.00 -4.28
N GLY A 80 1.66 1.26 -3.89
CA GLY A 80 1.86 1.71 -2.52
C GLY A 80 0.57 2.12 -1.82
N PHE A 81 0.73 2.76 -0.66
CA PHE A 81 -0.37 3.27 0.15
C PHE A 81 0.09 4.49 0.95
N GLY A 82 -0.56 5.64 0.74
CA GLY A 82 -0.31 6.89 1.46
C GLY A 82 -0.27 8.12 0.54
N ASP A 83 0.23 7.98 -0.67
CA ASP A 83 0.51 9.07 -1.63
C ASP A 83 1.42 10.14 -1.03
N LEU A 84 2.58 9.69 -0.53
CA LEU A 84 3.62 10.58 -0.04
C LEU A 84 4.22 11.40 -1.19
N ASP A 85 4.64 12.62 -0.90
CA ASP A 85 5.24 13.52 -1.92
C ASP A 85 6.39 12.85 -2.68
N VAL A 86 7.23 12.09 -1.98
CA VAL A 86 8.37 11.37 -2.58
C VAL A 86 7.94 10.35 -3.64
N SER A 87 6.71 9.85 -3.60
CA SER A 87 6.17 8.87 -4.56
C SER A 87 6.15 9.40 -6.00
N HIS A 88 6.09 10.72 -6.18
CA HIS A 88 6.17 11.38 -7.48
C HIS A 88 7.59 11.45 -8.05
N TYR A 89 8.61 11.50 -7.19
CA TYR A 89 9.99 11.87 -7.56
C TYR A 89 10.92 10.68 -7.70
N ILE A 90 10.49 9.48 -7.33
CA ILE A 90 11.26 8.26 -7.58
C ILE A 90 11.05 7.78 -9.01
N THR A 91 11.93 6.91 -9.49
CA THR A 91 11.84 6.29 -10.82
C THR A 91 11.81 4.77 -10.67
N PRO A 92 10.76 4.08 -11.19
CA PRO A 92 9.53 4.65 -11.74
C PRO A 92 8.70 5.38 -10.67
N SER A 93 7.88 6.37 -11.08
CA SER A 93 6.98 7.06 -10.15
C SER A 93 5.93 6.08 -9.59
N LEU A 94 5.67 6.16 -8.27
CA LEU A 94 4.89 5.15 -7.55
C LEU A 94 3.38 5.36 -7.70
N SER A 95 2.71 4.35 -8.25
CA SER A 95 1.25 4.19 -8.16
C SER A 95 0.88 3.87 -6.71
N THR A 96 -0.14 4.53 -6.18
CA THR A 96 -0.46 4.43 -4.75
C THR A 96 -1.92 4.72 -4.45
N ILE A 97 -2.36 4.38 -3.25
CA ILE A 97 -3.68 4.76 -2.74
C ILE A 97 -3.55 6.06 -1.95
N ARG A 98 -4.16 7.14 -2.48
CA ARG A 98 -4.28 8.42 -1.78
C ARG A 98 -5.34 8.37 -0.70
N LEU A 99 -4.96 8.74 0.51
CA LEU A 99 -5.88 8.89 1.63
C LEU A 99 -6.49 10.29 1.65
N ALA A 100 -7.78 10.39 1.98
CA ALA A 100 -8.47 11.67 2.18
C ALA A 100 -8.09 12.32 3.53
N THR A 101 -6.78 12.48 3.82
CA THR A 101 -6.24 12.90 5.12
C THR A 101 -6.80 14.25 5.59
N ARG A 102 -6.93 15.21 4.66
CA ARG A 102 -7.49 16.54 4.97
C ARG A 102 -8.95 16.44 5.42
N GLN A 103 -9.75 15.64 4.72
CA GLN A 103 -11.15 15.40 5.07
C GLN A 103 -11.25 14.64 6.40
N MET A 104 -10.40 13.63 6.60
CA MET A 104 -10.34 12.89 7.87
C MET A 104 -10.05 13.83 9.05
N GLY A 105 -9.05 14.70 8.91
CA GLY A 105 -8.71 15.69 9.95
C GLY A 105 -9.86 16.64 10.25
N ALA A 106 -10.45 17.26 9.23
CA ALA A 106 -11.58 18.18 9.40
C ALA A 106 -12.78 17.50 10.08
N THR A 107 -13.12 16.30 9.63
CA THR A 107 -14.25 15.54 10.20
C THR A 107 -13.97 15.08 11.63
N SER A 108 -12.73 14.72 11.95
CA SER A 108 -12.34 14.35 13.32
C SER A 108 -12.55 15.50 14.28
N VAL A 109 -12.21 16.74 13.89
CA VAL A 109 -12.46 17.95 14.70
C VAL A 109 -13.96 18.19 14.88
N MET A 110 -14.77 18.07 13.82
CA MET A 110 -16.22 18.22 13.90
C MET A 110 -16.86 17.18 14.85
N LEU A 111 -16.43 15.91 14.75
CA LEU A 111 -16.92 14.86 15.63
C LEU A 111 -16.54 15.13 17.10
N LEU A 112 -15.29 15.54 17.34
CA LEU A 112 -14.82 15.89 18.68
C LEU A 112 -15.63 17.04 19.28
N GLN A 113 -15.88 18.10 18.50
CA GLN A 113 -16.70 19.22 18.94
C GLN A 113 -18.11 18.75 19.29
N GLY A 114 -18.74 17.95 18.43
CA GLY A 114 -20.08 17.41 18.70
C GLY A 114 -20.16 16.52 19.95
N ILE A 115 -19.09 15.82 20.30
CA ILE A 115 -19.00 15.05 21.55
C ILE A 115 -18.90 16.00 22.76
N ILE A 116 -18.06 17.04 22.66
CA ILE A 116 -17.90 18.05 23.73
C ILE A 116 -19.22 18.81 23.99
N ASP A 117 -19.90 19.19 22.92
CA ASP A 117 -21.18 19.92 23.00
C ASP A 117 -22.36 19.03 23.38
N GLY A 118 -22.17 17.71 23.48
CA GLY A 118 -23.22 16.75 23.80
C GLY A 118 -24.21 16.47 22.66
N THR A 119 -23.97 17.01 21.45
CA THR A 119 -24.80 16.75 20.27
C THR A 119 -24.57 15.33 19.70
N ILE A 120 -23.40 14.76 19.95
CA ILE A 120 -23.04 13.37 19.62
C ILE A 120 -22.92 12.61 20.94
N SER A 121 -23.94 11.84 21.29
CA SER A 121 -24.01 11.06 22.54
C SER A 121 -23.71 9.57 22.37
N LYS A 122 -23.57 9.09 21.12
CA LYS A 122 -23.31 7.66 20.81
C LYS A 122 -22.05 7.51 19.95
N PRO A 123 -21.37 6.36 20.01
CA PRO A 123 -20.23 6.07 19.13
C PRO A 123 -20.62 6.22 17.66
N VAL A 124 -19.82 6.97 16.93
CA VAL A 124 -19.96 7.20 15.48
C VAL A 124 -18.74 6.64 14.77
N LYS A 125 -18.97 5.92 13.67
CA LYS A 125 -17.93 5.49 12.73
C LYS A 125 -18.10 6.24 11.43
N LEU A 126 -17.06 6.97 11.03
CA LEU A 126 -17.02 7.68 9.77
C LEU A 126 -15.99 7.00 8.84
N ILE A 127 -16.34 6.80 7.59
CA ILE A 127 -15.48 6.20 6.57
C ILE A 127 -15.34 7.23 5.45
N THR A 128 -14.08 7.54 5.10
CA THR A 128 -13.74 8.37 3.94
C THR A 128 -13.40 7.50 2.75
N SER A 129 -13.69 7.96 1.53
CA SER A 129 -13.23 7.32 0.30
C SER A 129 -11.75 7.59 0.08
N ASN A 130 -11.06 6.60 -0.48
CA ASN A 130 -9.68 6.72 -0.95
C ASN A 130 -9.66 6.74 -2.48
N GLU A 131 -8.56 7.21 -3.07
CA GLU A 131 -8.37 7.32 -4.51
C GLU A 131 -7.15 6.50 -4.95
N LEU A 132 -7.30 5.70 -6.02
CA LEU A 132 -6.16 5.05 -6.67
C LEU A 132 -5.49 6.03 -7.61
N ILE A 133 -4.24 6.34 -7.37
CA ILE A 133 -3.38 7.19 -8.19
C ILE A 133 -2.46 6.28 -9.01
N LEU A 134 -2.75 6.15 -10.29
CA LEU A 134 -1.91 5.38 -11.21
C LEU A 134 -0.75 6.24 -11.70
N ARG A 135 0.46 5.67 -11.68
CA ARG A 135 1.72 6.21 -12.18
C ARG A 135 2.52 5.10 -12.89
N ASP A 136 3.83 5.29 -13.03
CA ASP A 136 4.68 4.42 -13.85
C ASP A 136 4.94 3.03 -13.23
N SER A 137 4.82 2.87 -11.92
CA SER A 137 5.12 1.61 -11.24
C SER A 137 4.04 0.53 -11.40
N PHE A 138 2.89 0.86 -11.96
CA PHE A 138 1.79 -0.07 -12.22
C PHE A 138 0.94 0.42 -13.41
N LYS A 139 0.57 -0.50 -14.30
CA LYS A 139 -0.30 -0.26 -15.48
C LYS A 139 -1.48 -1.20 -15.47
#